data_febd523e641c6f1cf1a3979d4dd47b83
#
_entry.id   febd523e641c6f1cf1a3979d4dd47b83
#
_cell.length_a   1.000
_cell.length_b   1.000
_cell.length_c   1.000
_cell.angle_alpha   90.00
_cell.angle_beta   90.00
_cell.angle_gamma   90.00
#
_symmetry.space_group_name_H-M   'P 1'
#
loop_
_entity.id
_entity.type
_entity.pdbx_description
1 polymer ?
#
loop_
_entity_poly.entity_id
_entity_poly.type
_entity_poly.pdbx_seq_one_letter_code
_entity_poly.pdbx_strand_id
1 'polypeptide(L)'
;MAKELVMYSRTSGCPYVTISKKVLDEYNIPYREIYIDRDGEARERLLDWVGFLSVPTLVVAEAGELIPYEEPEPLERGLSPRGIDRGSMLTEPNASQLKQWLSHHAFITVEGV
;
A
#
# COMPACT_ATOMS: atom_id res chain seq x y z
N MET A 1 19.53 -4.41 2.84
CA MET A 1 19.06 -3.39 1.88
C MET A 1 17.83 -2.71 2.42
N ALA A 2 17.77 -1.41 2.26
CA ALA A 2 16.64 -0.64 2.79
C ALA A 2 15.39 -0.87 1.96
N LYS A 3 14.27 -0.99 2.63
CA LYS A 3 12.95 -1.02 2.00
C LYS A 3 12.28 0.31 2.21
N GLU A 4 11.50 0.72 1.23
CA GLU A 4 10.73 1.96 1.30
C GLU A 4 9.26 1.67 1.07
N LEU A 5 8.42 2.53 1.64
CA LEU A 5 6.98 2.43 1.46
C LEU A 5 6.55 3.34 0.32
N VAL A 6 5.74 2.82 -0.59
CA VAL A 6 5.17 3.57 -1.71
C VAL A 6 3.66 3.44 -1.65
N MET A 7 2.95 4.55 -1.76
CA MET A 7 1.49 4.58 -1.75
C MET A 7 0.97 5.05 -3.11
N TYR A 8 0.20 4.19 -3.76
CA TYR A 8 -0.54 4.55 -4.96
C TYR A 8 -1.88 5.11 -4.52
N SER A 9 -2.12 6.38 -4.81
CA SER A 9 -3.33 7.08 -4.39
C SER A 9 -3.89 7.93 -5.53
N ARG A 10 -4.80 8.84 -5.23
CA ARG A 10 -5.28 9.82 -6.20
C ARG A 10 -5.51 11.15 -5.52
N THR A 11 -5.60 12.21 -6.32
CA THR A 11 -5.68 13.58 -5.82
C THR A 11 -7.03 13.89 -5.18
N SER A 12 -8.10 13.21 -5.60
CA SER A 12 -9.43 13.38 -4.99
C SER A 12 -9.52 12.59 -3.68
N GLY A 13 -10.30 13.07 -2.73
CA GLY A 13 -10.43 12.44 -1.42
C GLY A 13 -10.96 11.01 -1.48
N CYS A 14 -10.42 10.16 -0.63
CA CYS A 14 -10.84 8.78 -0.47
C CYS A 14 -10.71 8.41 1.01
N PRO A 15 -11.76 7.85 1.64
CA PRO A 15 -11.70 7.52 3.07
C PRO A 15 -10.52 6.61 3.45
N TYR A 16 -10.21 5.61 2.64
CA TYR A 16 -9.11 4.70 2.93
C TYR A 16 -7.74 5.36 2.78
N VAL A 17 -7.60 6.31 1.87
CA VAL A 17 -6.38 7.10 1.75
C VAL A 17 -6.19 7.95 3.00
N THR A 18 -7.25 8.59 3.48
CA THR A 18 -7.22 9.41 4.68
C THR A 18 -6.83 8.58 5.90
N ILE A 19 -7.42 7.40 6.05
CA ILE A 19 -7.09 6.48 7.15
C ILE A 19 -5.62 6.07 7.10
N SER A 20 -5.13 5.72 5.92
CA SER A 20 -3.74 5.28 5.75
C SER A 20 -2.75 6.39 6.05
N LYS A 21 -3.00 7.60 5.57
CA LYS A 21 -2.12 8.75 5.85
C LYS A 21 -2.07 9.04 7.34
N LYS A 22 -3.21 8.95 8.02
CA LYS A 22 -3.29 9.18 9.46
C LYS A 22 -2.43 8.18 10.24
N VAL A 23 -2.49 6.90 9.87
CA VAL A 23 -1.68 5.87 10.51
C VAL A 23 -0.18 6.12 10.24
N LEU A 24 0.19 6.41 9.00
CA LEU A 24 1.58 6.67 8.66
C LEU A 24 2.14 7.88 9.39
N ASP A 25 1.34 8.95 9.52
CA ASP A 25 1.74 10.14 10.27
C ASP A 25 1.89 9.85 11.76
N GLU A 26 0.99 9.06 12.33
CA GLU A 26 1.01 8.68 13.74
C GLU A 26 2.32 7.98 14.13
N TYR A 27 2.86 7.16 13.24
CA TYR A 27 4.10 6.43 13.47
C TYR A 27 5.32 7.07 12.81
N ASN A 28 5.15 8.26 12.23
CA ASN A 28 6.23 9.00 11.55
C ASN A 28 6.93 8.16 10.47
N ILE A 29 6.15 7.42 9.69
CA ILE A 29 6.68 6.57 8.64
C ILE A 29 6.78 7.38 7.34
N PRO A 30 7.98 7.55 6.77
CA PRO A 30 8.10 8.21 5.48
C PRO A 30 7.60 7.31 4.37
N TYR A 31 6.98 7.90 3.35
CA TYR A 31 6.49 7.16 2.19
C TYR A 31 6.49 8.06 0.97
N ARG A 32 6.56 7.45 -0.20
CA ARG A 32 6.39 8.18 -1.45
C ARG A 32 4.96 7.95 -1.94
N GLU A 33 4.33 9.02 -2.39
CA GLU A 33 2.96 8.98 -2.88
C GLU A 33 2.94 9.19 -4.39
N ILE A 34 2.23 8.31 -5.09
CA ILE A 34 2.08 8.39 -6.54
C ILE A 34 0.59 8.52 -6.84
N TYR A 35 0.23 9.54 -7.61
CA TYR A 35 -1.16 9.79 -7.96
C TYR A 35 -1.49 9.13 -9.29
N ILE A 36 -2.34 8.11 -9.27
CA ILE A 36 -2.70 7.36 -10.48
C ILE A 36 -3.55 8.17 -11.45
N ASP A 37 -4.20 9.22 -10.97
CA ASP A 37 -4.96 10.14 -11.84
C ASP A 37 -4.06 11.17 -12.54
N ARG A 38 -2.77 11.18 -12.21
CA ARG A 38 -1.78 12.07 -12.84
C ARG A 38 -0.61 11.34 -13.46
N ASP A 39 -0.48 10.05 -13.21
CA ASP A 39 0.62 9.23 -13.70
C ASP A 39 0.05 7.99 -14.38
N GLY A 40 0.04 8.02 -15.72
CA GLY A 40 -0.54 6.95 -16.53
C GLY A 40 0.18 5.61 -16.38
N GLU A 41 1.49 5.62 -16.18
CA GLU A 41 2.26 4.38 -15.96
C GLU A 41 1.89 3.75 -14.62
N ALA A 42 1.75 4.58 -13.59
CA ALA A 42 1.34 4.11 -12.27
C ALA A 42 -0.08 3.53 -12.31
N ARG A 43 -0.97 4.18 -13.06
CA ARG A 43 -2.34 3.70 -13.23
C ARG A 43 -2.37 2.33 -13.89
N GLU A 44 -1.58 2.14 -14.94
CA GLU A 44 -1.48 0.86 -15.63
C GLU A 44 -0.90 -0.23 -14.73
N ARG A 45 0.14 0.10 -13.95
CA ARG A 45 0.72 -0.85 -12.99
C ARG A 45 -0.32 -1.28 -11.96
N LEU A 46 -1.06 -0.33 -11.40
CA LEU A 46 -2.07 -0.63 -10.38
C LEU A 46 -3.16 -1.55 -10.95
N LEU A 47 -3.65 -1.24 -12.14
CA LEU A 47 -4.67 -2.03 -12.80
C LEU A 47 -4.18 -3.45 -13.05
N ASP A 48 -2.93 -3.61 -13.45
CA ASP A 48 -2.32 -4.91 -13.70
C ASP A 48 -2.18 -5.74 -12.41
N TRP A 49 -1.76 -5.10 -11.32
CA TRP A 49 -1.53 -5.79 -10.04
C TRP A 49 -2.82 -6.14 -9.30
N VAL A 50 -3.82 -5.29 -9.39
CA VAL A 50 -5.02 -5.35 -8.54
C VAL A 50 -6.27 -5.74 -9.34
N GLY A 51 -6.30 -5.39 -10.62
CA GLY A 51 -7.48 -5.59 -11.45
C GLY A 51 -8.50 -4.48 -11.36
N PHE A 52 -8.29 -3.53 -10.44
CA PHE A 52 -9.17 -2.37 -10.21
C PHE A 52 -8.30 -1.16 -9.91
N LEU A 53 -8.86 0.04 -10.10
CA LEU A 53 -8.18 1.27 -9.72
C LEU A 53 -8.43 1.58 -8.23
N SER A 54 -8.17 0.63 -7.39
CA SER A 54 -8.41 0.72 -5.94
C SER A 54 -7.28 1.45 -5.22
N VAL A 55 -7.61 2.50 -4.51
CA VAL A 55 -6.64 3.28 -3.75
C VAL A 55 -7.08 3.43 -2.29
N PRO A 56 -6.14 3.50 -1.34
CA PRO A 56 -4.71 3.39 -1.56
C PRO A 56 -4.28 1.95 -1.80
N THR A 57 -3.25 1.76 -2.60
CA THR A 57 -2.53 0.50 -2.65
C THR A 57 -1.11 0.80 -2.19
N LEU A 58 -0.70 0.16 -1.11
CA LEU A 58 0.62 0.35 -0.54
C LEU A 58 1.51 -0.80 -0.96
N VAL A 59 2.74 -0.48 -1.33
CA VAL A 59 3.72 -1.50 -1.68
C VAL A 59 5.02 -1.25 -0.91
N VAL A 60 5.71 -2.34 -0.58
CA VAL A 60 7.06 -2.28 -0.02
C VAL A 60 8.02 -2.46 -1.19
N ALA A 61 8.87 -1.47 -1.40
CA ALA A 61 9.79 -1.43 -2.53
C ALA A 61 11.23 -1.37 -2.04
N GLU A 62 12.18 -1.76 -2.90
CA GLU A 62 13.58 -1.47 -2.67
C GLU A 62 13.79 0.04 -2.72
N ALA A 63 14.78 0.54 -2.00
CA ALA A 63 15.08 1.96 -1.98
C ALA A 63 15.26 2.51 -3.40
N GLY A 64 14.53 3.56 -3.72
CA GLY A 64 14.57 4.19 -5.04
C GLY A 64 13.64 3.59 -6.07
N GLU A 65 13.00 2.46 -5.77
CA GLU A 65 12.08 1.79 -6.70
C GLU A 65 10.63 2.15 -6.39
N LEU A 66 9.75 1.94 -7.37
CA LEU A 66 8.32 2.24 -7.24
C LEU A 66 7.45 0.99 -7.27
N ILE A 67 8.06 -0.17 -7.46
CA ILE A 67 7.36 -1.45 -7.59
C ILE A 67 7.67 -2.33 -6.38
N PRO A 68 6.83 -3.34 -6.09
CA PRO A 68 7.08 -4.24 -4.97
C PRO A 68 8.44 -4.91 -5.07
N TYR A 69 9.13 -5.07 -3.93
CA TYR A 69 10.44 -5.70 -3.89
C TYR A 69 10.38 -7.19 -4.22
N GLU A 70 9.23 -7.80 -4.07
CA GLU A 70 8.96 -9.16 -4.51
C GLU A 70 7.53 -9.21 -5.05
N GLU A 71 7.25 -10.19 -5.87
CA GLU A 71 5.94 -10.31 -6.48
C GLU A 71 4.87 -10.54 -5.41
N PRO A 72 3.79 -9.72 -5.41
CA PRO A 72 2.73 -9.91 -4.42
C PRO A 72 1.99 -11.23 -4.65
N GLU A 73 1.48 -11.79 -3.56
CA GLU A 73 0.70 -13.01 -3.64
C GLU A 73 -0.52 -12.81 -4.54
N PRO A 74 -0.84 -13.79 -5.39
CA PRO A 74 -1.98 -13.64 -6.30
C PRO A 74 -3.31 -13.61 -5.53
N LEU A 75 -4.24 -12.80 -6.03
CA LEU A 75 -5.59 -12.76 -5.50
C LEU A 75 -6.39 -13.93 -6.05
N GLU A 76 -7.22 -14.51 -5.20
CA GLU A 76 -8.17 -15.53 -5.67
C GLU A 76 -9.17 -14.87 -6.62
N ARG A 77 -9.55 -15.63 -7.65
CA ARG A 77 -10.48 -15.16 -8.65
C ARG A 77 -11.81 -14.78 -8.01
N GLY A 78 -12.27 -13.56 -8.28
CA GLY A 78 -13.54 -13.05 -7.77
C GLY A 78 -13.48 -12.42 -6.40
N LEU A 79 -12.33 -12.44 -5.72
CA LEU A 79 -12.17 -11.76 -4.44
C LEU A 79 -11.90 -10.28 -4.63
N SER A 80 -12.47 -9.48 -3.72
CA SER A 80 -12.09 -8.08 -3.60
C SER A 80 -10.68 -7.99 -3.02
N PRO A 81 -9.83 -7.10 -3.54
CA PRO A 81 -8.48 -6.91 -2.99
C PRO A 81 -8.47 -6.19 -1.64
N ARG A 82 -9.60 -5.65 -1.22
CA ARG A 82 -9.68 -4.78 -0.04
C ARG A 82 -9.23 -5.46 1.23
N GLY A 83 -8.18 -4.91 1.86
CA GLY A 83 -7.68 -5.37 3.15
C GLY A 83 -6.93 -6.68 3.14
N ILE A 84 -6.66 -7.24 1.96
CA ILE A 84 -5.94 -8.52 1.86
C ILE A 84 -4.43 -8.27 1.85
N ASP A 85 -3.73 -8.90 2.78
CA ASP A 85 -2.28 -8.86 2.86
C ASP A 85 -1.69 -9.79 1.80
N ARG A 86 -1.09 -9.20 0.78
CA ARG A 86 -0.45 -9.93 -0.32
C ARG A 86 1.07 -9.97 -0.18
N GLY A 87 1.58 -9.85 1.04
CA GLY A 87 3.00 -9.78 1.30
C GLY A 87 3.53 -8.38 1.05
N SER A 88 4.08 -8.13 -0.12
CA SER A 88 4.65 -6.83 -0.48
C SER A 88 3.61 -5.76 -0.85
N MET A 89 2.32 -6.09 -0.81
CA MET A 89 1.24 -5.20 -1.25
C MET A 89 0.01 -5.32 -0.35
N LEU A 90 -0.65 -4.17 -0.12
CA LEU A 90 -1.89 -4.10 0.65
C LEU A 90 -2.78 -3.02 0.05
N THR A 91 -4.05 -3.35 -0.25
CA THR A 91 -4.99 -2.44 -0.91
C THR A 91 -6.15 -2.10 0.01
N GLU A 92 -6.49 -0.82 0.07
CA GLU A 92 -7.63 -0.29 0.84
C GLU A 92 -7.76 -0.86 2.25
N PRO A 93 -6.69 -0.79 3.07
CA PRO A 93 -6.74 -1.33 4.42
C PRO A 93 -7.49 -0.42 5.37
N ASN A 94 -8.08 -1.01 6.42
CA ASN A 94 -8.47 -0.23 7.58
C ASN A 94 -7.23 0.01 8.45
N ALA A 95 -7.37 0.80 9.52
CA ALA A 95 -6.24 1.15 10.37
C ALA A 95 -5.56 -0.08 10.99
N SER A 96 -6.34 -1.04 11.45
CA SER A 96 -5.82 -2.27 12.08
C SER A 96 -5.04 -3.12 11.09
N GLN A 97 -5.60 -3.32 9.90
CA GLN A 97 -4.95 -4.09 8.84
C GLN A 97 -3.63 -3.44 8.43
N LEU A 98 -3.61 -2.12 8.30
CA LEU A 98 -2.40 -1.40 7.93
C LEU A 98 -1.32 -1.54 9.01
N LYS A 99 -1.69 -1.39 10.28
CA LYS A 99 -0.75 -1.53 11.39
C LYS A 99 -0.12 -2.91 11.43
N GLN A 100 -0.91 -3.96 11.23
CA GLN A 100 -0.40 -5.33 11.20
C GLN A 100 0.57 -5.53 10.04
N TRP A 101 0.22 -5.05 8.86
CA TRP A 101 1.07 -5.17 7.68
C TRP A 101 2.38 -4.42 7.85
N LEU A 102 2.33 -3.20 8.40
CA LEU A 102 3.53 -2.41 8.68
C LEU A 102 4.43 -3.11 9.70
N SER A 103 3.84 -3.76 10.70
CA SER A 103 4.58 -4.54 11.68
C SER A 103 5.27 -5.74 11.04
N HIS A 104 4.60 -6.44 10.13
CA HIS A 104 5.18 -7.57 9.40
C HIS A 104 6.42 -7.16 8.60
N HIS A 105 6.45 -5.93 8.11
CA HIS A 105 7.57 -5.41 7.32
C HIS A 105 8.55 -4.59 8.16
N ALA A 106 8.41 -4.63 9.47
CA ALA A 106 9.30 -3.96 10.43
C ALA A 106 9.34 -2.43 10.30
N PHE A 107 8.29 -1.82 9.74
CA PHE A 107 8.15 -0.36 9.74
C PHE A 107 7.72 0.17 11.10
N ILE A 108 7.01 -0.64 11.88
CA ILE A 108 6.60 -0.29 13.23
C ILE A 108 6.76 -1.51 14.15
N THR A 109 6.82 -1.22 15.45
CA THR A 109 6.76 -2.25 16.49
C THR A 109 5.43 -2.07 17.22
N VAL A 110 4.62 -3.12 17.24
CA VAL A 110 3.34 -3.11 17.97
C VAL A 110 3.57 -3.80 19.30
N GLU A 111 3.63 -3.01 20.38
CA GLU A 111 3.86 -3.52 21.72
C GLU A 111 2.57 -4.05 22.33
N GLY A 112 2.72 -5.03 23.24
CA GLY A 112 1.61 -5.57 23.97
C GLY A 112 0.75 -6.55 23.19
N VAL A 113 1.26 -7.02 22.09
CA VAL A 113 0.53 -7.93 21.21
C VAL A 113 1.03 -9.34 21.41
#